data_92763c9a56c7d6954dd95d46d69ea455
#
_entry.id   92763c9a56c7d6954dd95d46d69ea455
#
_cell.length_a   1.000
_cell.length_b   1.000
_cell.length_c   1.000
_cell.angle_alpha   90.00
_cell.angle_beta   90.00
_cell.angle_gamma   90.00
#
_symmetry.space_group_name_H-M   'P 1'
#
loop_
_entity.id
_entity.type
_entity.pdbx_description
1 polymer ?
#
loop_
_entity_poly.entity_id
_entity_poly.type
_entity_poly.pdbx_seq_one_letter_code
_entity_poly.pdbx_strand_id
1 'polypeptide(L)'
;MREPISTYYGLLSRIHALRQPSLYVEIGVHEGHSLAFVQPGTRIVGVDPEPKVAEPPPNATIVAQTSDDFFADPVALDGAAIDLAFADGLHWWEQTLRDVAYLERHSSPDGVILIHDCNPIDKITAARERTTAVWSGDVWKTVVALRRFRPDLQVVVADVEPTGLAIVTGLDPTNTVVFDRYDEIVADIDQLGWADIATADRSELLGLVAGDWADLRPLVA
;
A
#
# COMPACT_ATOMS: atom_id res chain seq x y z
N MET A 1 21.92 0.55 -16.11
CA MET A 1 21.98 -0.94 -16.26
C MET A 1 20.66 -1.46 -15.67
N ARG A 2 19.99 -2.39 -16.32
CA ARG A 2 18.75 -2.97 -15.77
C ARG A 2 19.01 -3.77 -14.51
N GLU A 3 18.17 -3.59 -13.49
CA GLU A 3 18.25 -4.27 -12.19
C GLU A 3 16.88 -4.86 -11.87
N PRO A 4 16.49 -5.99 -12.50
CA PRO A 4 15.15 -6.55 -12.36
C PRO A 4 14.87 -6.98 -10.92
N ILE A 5 13.64 -6.74 -10.50
CA ILE A 5 13.08 -7.17 -9.22
C ILE A 5 11.90 -8.09 -9.53
N SER A 6 11.97 -9.33 -9.06
CA SER A 6 10.94 -10.33 -9.36
C SER A 6 9.76 -10.28 -8.38
N THR A 7 10.00 -9.99 -7.10
CA THR A 7 8.97 -10.07 -6.06
C THR A 7 8.79 -8.76 -5.31
N TYR A 8 7.59 -8.54 -4.77
CA TYR A 8 7.35 -7.36 -3.92
C TYR A 8 8.23 -7.35 -2.67
N TYR A 9 8.57 -8.48 -2.08
CA TYR A 9 9.53 -8.55 -0.98
C TYR A 9 10.91 -8.02 -1.37
N GLY A 10 11.38 -8.37 -2.59
CA GLY A 10 12.63 -7.83 -3.11
C GLY A 10 12.57 -6.30 -3.28
N LEU A 11 11.41 -5.77 -3.68
CA LEU A 11 11.19 -4.34 -3.80
C LEU A 11 11.10 -3.66 -2.43
N LEU A 12 10.33 -4.20 -1.47
CA LEU A 12 10.28 -3.72 -0.08
C LEU A 12 11.68 -3.63 0.54
N SER A 13 12.48 -4.69 0.41
CA SER A 13 13.84 -4.72 0.93
C SER A 13 14.71 -3.59 0.39
N ARG A 14 14.64 -3.31 -0.91
CA ARG A 14 15.39 -2.22 -1.54
C ARG A 14 14.90 -0.84 -1.11
N ILE A 15 13.57 -0.66 -0.99
CA ILE A 15 12.98 0.60 -0.53
C ILE A 15 13.41 0.88 0.91
N HIS A 16 13.29 -0.09 1.82
CA HIS A 16 13.75 0.04 3.20
C HIS A 16 15.24 0.37 3.30
N ALA A 17 16.08 -0.31 2.53
CA ALA A 17 17.52 -0.06 2.51
C ALA A 17 17.87 1.34 1.99
N LEU A 18 17.14 1.86 1.01
CA LEU A 18 17.36 3.19 0.46
C LEU A 18 16.83 4.29 1.37
N ARG A 19 15.58 4.17 1.82
CA ARG A 19 14.87 5.20 2.60
C ARG A 19 15.36 5.31 4.03
N GLN A 20 15.68 4.19 4.66
CA GLN A 20 16.03 4.11 6.09
C GLN A 20 15.03 4.92 6.95
N PRO A 21 13.72 4.65 6.87
CA PRO A 21 12.70 5.49 7.49
C PRO A 21 12.88 5.55 9.00
N SER A 22 12.58 6.70 9.62
CA SER A 22 12.54 6.82 11.08
C SER A 22 11.32 6.12 11.65
N LEU A 23 10.16 6.25 10.96
CA LEU A 23 8.91 5.57 11.28
C LEU A 23 8.37 4.83 10.07
N TYR A 24 8.16 3.52 10.25
CA TYR A 24 7.46 2.64 9.33
C TYR A 24 6.13 2.19 9.92
N VAL A 25 5.06 2.29 9.14
CA VAL A 25 3.71 1.82 9.53
C VAL A 25 3.24 0.76 8.53
N GLU A 26 2.73 -0.37 9.04
CA GLU A 26 2.17 -1.44 8.23
C GLU A 26 0.73 -1.73 8.67
N ILE A 27 -0.20 -1.70 7.71
CA ILE A 27 -1.59 -2.13 7.88
C ILE A 27 -1.73 -3.54 7.30
N GLY A 28 -2.17 -4.49 8.12
CA GLY A 28 -2.24 -5.91 7.74
C GLY A 28 -0.93 -6.65 8.00
N VAL A 29 -0.39 -6.52 9.21
CA VAL A 29 0.91 -7.11 9.55
C VAL A 29 0.89 -8.65 9.60
N HIS A 30 -0.25 -9.27 9.87
CA HIS A 30 -0.48 -10.71 9.94
C HIS A 30 0.65 -11.48 10.67
N GLU A 31 1.45 -12.31 9.98
CA GLU A 31 2.60 -13.04 10.53
C GLU A 31 3.89 -12.21 10.60
N GLY A 32 3.90 -11.01 10.04
CA GLY A 32 5.02 -10.07 10.12
C GLY A 32 6.20 -10.39 9.20
N HIS A 33 5.99 -11.13 8.12
CA HIS A 33 7.06 -11.51 7.18
C HIS A 33 7.75 -10.29 6.54
N SER A 34 7.00 -9.24 6.25
CA SER A 34 7.47 -7.96 5.72
C SER A 34 8.39 -7.20 6.68
N LEU A 35 8.19 -7.38 8.00
CA LEU A 35 9.00 -6.73 9.03
C LEU A 35 10.48 -7.14 8.98
N ALA A 36 10.78 -8.29 8.37
CA ALA A 36 12.15 -8.78 8.19
C ALA A 36 13.01 -7.87 7.29
N PHE A 37 12.40 -6.99 6.49
CA PHE A 37 13.11 -6.07 5.59
C PHE A 37 13.39 -4.71 6.22
N VAL A 38 12.77 -4.42 7.37
CA VAL A 38 12.92 -3.14 8.05
C VAL A 38 14.35 -2.99 8.58
N GLN A 39 14.93 -1.81 8.36
CA GLN A 39 16.32 -1.56 8.74
C GLN A 39 16.46 -1.32 10.25
N PRO A 40 17.62 -1.66 10.84
CA PRO A 40 17.92 -1.34 12.23
C PRO A 40 17.78 0.17 12.50
N GLY A 41 17.12 0.53 13.59
CA GLY A 41 16.89 1.93 13.98
C GLY A 41 15.53 2.50 13.53
N THR A 42 14.84 1.88 12.58
CA THR A 42 13.47 2.24 12.21
C THR A 42 12.50 1.85 13.31
N ARG A 43 11.68 2.79 13.78
CA ARG A 43 10.51 2.47 14.63
C ARG A 43 9.43 1.84 13.78
N ILE A 44 8.81 0.77 14.25
CA ILE A 44 7.78 0.02 13.53
C ILE A 44 6.46 0.13 14.30
N VAL A 45 5.38 0.43 13.58
CA VAL A 45 4.01 0.28 14.07
C VAL A 45 3.27 -0.64 13.09
N GLY A 46 2.92 -1.85 13.56
CA GLY A 46 2.14 -2.81 12.79
C GLY A 46 0.70 -2.84 13.30
N VAL A 47 -0.27 -2.70 12.42
CA VAL A 47 -1.70 -2.69 12.75
C VAL A 47 -2.38 -3.85 12.05
N ASP A 48 -3.05 -4.69 12.83
CA ASP A 48 -3.80 -5.85 12.33
C ASP A 48 -4.87 -6.23 13.37
N PRO A 49 -6.13 -6.52 13.01
CA PRO A 49 -7.14 -6.90 13.99
C PRO A 49 -6.84 -8.26 14.66
N GLU A 50 -6.09 -9.14 13.98
CA GLU A 50 -5.72 -10.48 14.48
C GLU A 50 -4.25 -10.79 14.21
N PRO A 51 -3.30 -10.02 14.79
CA PRO A 51 -1.88 -10.18 14.47
C PRO A 51 -1.37 -11.55 14.95
N LYS A 52 -0.55 -12.19 14.11
CA LYS A 52 0.05 -13.50 14.37
C LYS A 52 1.58 -13.43 14.45
N VAL A 53 2.13 -12.25 14.65
CA VAL A 53 3.57 -12.03 14.79
C VAL A 53 4.07 -12.68 16.07
N ALA A 54 4.75 -13.82 15.94
CA ALA A 54 5.22 -14.59 17.10
C ALA A 54 6.39 -13.90 17.84
N GLU A 55 7.33 -13.36 17.07
CA GLU A 55 8.53 -12.69 17.60
C GLU A 55 8.70 -11.32 16.88
N PRO A 56 8.02 -10.27 17.37
CA PRO A 56 8.15 -8.95 16.76
C PRO A 56 9.56 -8.39 16.94
N PRO A 57 10.09 -7.63 15.97
CA PRO A 57 11.34 -6.89 16.16
C PRO A 57 11.30 -6.02 17.44
N PRO A 58 12.42 -5.82 18.15
CA PRO A 58 12.44 -5.12 19.44
C PRO A 58 12.01 -3.64 19.36
N ASN A 59 12.01 -3.06 18.16
CA ASN A 59 11.58 -1.70 17.85
C ASN A 59 10.16 -1.64 17.27
N ALA A 60 9.41 -2.76 17.30
CA ALA A 60 8.05 -2.85 16.79
C ALA A 60 7.00 -2.75 17.92
N THR A 61 5.97 -1.96 17.65
CA THR A 61 4.71 -1.96 18.38
C THR A 61 3.65 -2.59 17.49
N ILE A 62 3.12 -3.75 17.90
CA ILE A 62 2.02 -4.41 17.18
C ILE A 62 0.71 -4.08 17.88
N VAL A 63 -0.23 -3.50 17.14
CA VAL A 63 -1.52 -3.02 17.63
C VAL A 63 -2.63 -3.91 17.08
N ALA A 64 -3.34 -4.60 17.99
CA ALA A 64 -4.44 -5.50 17.63
C ALA A 64 -5.76 -4.71 17.48
N GLN A 65 -5.88 -4.00 16.37
CA GLN A 65 -7.04 -3.15 16.02
C GLN A 65 -7.27 -3.17 14.51
N THR A 66 -8.49 -2.79 14.08
CA THR A 66 -8.69 -2.40 12.69
C THR A 66 -7.95 -1.10 12.39
N SER A 67 -7.66 -0.82 11.13
CA SER A 67 -7.05 0.46 10.74
C SER A 67 -7.96 1.65 11.08
N ASP A 68 -9.27 1.52 10.89
CA ASP A 68 -10.25 2.57 11.25
C ASP A 68 -10.19 2.89 12.76
N ASP A 69 -10.17 1.87 13.64
CA ASP A 69 -10.05 2.07 15.09
C ASP A 69 -8.69 2.66 15.48
N PHE A 70 -7.62 2.18 14.85
CA PHE A 70 -6.27 2.70 15.09
C PHE A 70 -6.15 4.18 14.75
N PHE A 71 -6.63 4.60 13.58
CA PHE A 71 -6.53 5.99 13.15
C PHE A 71 -7.55 6.92 13.82
N ALA A 72 -8.56 6.38 14.52
CA ALA A 72 -9.43 7.20 15.36
C ALA A 72 -8.68 7.77 16.58
N ASP A 73 -7.65 7.04 17.09
CA ASP A 73 -6.76 7.50 18.17
C ASP A 73 -5.35 6.87 17.99
N PRO A 74 -4.50 7.40 17.10
CA PRO A 74 -3.23 6.77 16.72
C PRO A 74 -2.11 7.02 17.75
N VAL A 75 -2.36 6.69 19.03
CA VAL A 75 -1.42 6.88 20.15
C VAL A 75 -0.04 6.27 19.86
N ALA A 76 0.00 5.11 19.17
CA ALA A 76 1.26 4.44 18.87
C ALA A 76 2.15 5.21 17.88
N LEU A 77 1.63 6.22 17.18
CA LEU A 77 2.46 7.11 16.36
C LEU A 77 3.22 8.15 17.18
N ASP A 78 2.72 8.47 18.40
CA ASP A 78 3.32 9.44 19.30
C ASP A 78 3.60 10.81 18.64
N GLY A 79 2.71 11.22 17.73
CA GLY A 79 2.81 12.45 16.98
C GLY A 79 3.92 12.49 15.92
N ALA A 80 4.63 11.37 15.68
CA ALA A 80 5.64 11.30 14.63
C ALA A 80 5.00 11.14 13.26
N ALA A 81 5.57 11.80 12.25
CA ALA A 81 5.16 11.62 10.86
C ALA A 81 5.67 10.28 10.30
N ILE A 82 4.86 9.64 9.47
CA ILE A 82 5.20 8.38 8.81
C ILE A 82 6.11 8.68 7.60
N ASP A 83 7.27 8.03 7.55
CA ASP A 83 8.21 8.17 6.43
C ASP A 83 7.99 7.10 5.35
N LEU A 84 7.57 5.90 5.77
CA LEU A 84 7.24 4.80 4.89
C LEU A 84 6.04 4.05 5.45
N ALA A 85 5.06 3.78 4.61
CA ALA A 85 3.91 2.96 4.98
C ALA A 85 3.71 1.81 4.00
N PHE A 86 3.10 0.72 4.48
CA PHE A 86 2.70 -0.41 3.67
C PHE A 86 1.26 -0.81 4.02
N ALA A 87 0.39 -0.84 3.01
CA ALA A 87 -1.00 -1.25 3.11
C ALA A 87 -1.17 -2.62 2.44
N ASP A 88 -1.40 -3.65 3.25
CA ASP A 88 -1.61 -5.05 2.85
C ASP A 88 -2.68 -5.70 3.76
N GLY A 89 -3.79 -4.99 3.95
CA GLY A 89 -4.83 -5.33 4.93
C GLY A 89 -5.95 -6.22 4.39
N LEU A 90 -7.20 -5.71 4.36
CA LEU A 90 -8.41 -6.48 4.10
C LEU A 90 -8.59 -6.94 2.63
N HIS A 91 -7.83 -6.42 1.67
CA HIS A 91 -7.94 -6.65 0.23
C HIS A 91 -9.31 -6.25 -0.38
N TRP A 92 -10.01 -5.34 0.26
CA TRP A 92 -11.17 -4.64 -0.29
C TRP A 92 -10.73 -3.22 -0.64
N TRP A 93 -10.96 -2.84 -1.88
CA TRP A 93 -10.45 -1.59 -2.42
C TRP A 93 -10.89 -0.34 -1.65
N GLU A 94 -12.15 -0.30 -1.20
CA GLU A 94 -12.69 0.82 -0.43
C GLU A 94 -12.07 0.93 0.97
N GLN A 95 -11.70 -0.19 1.60
CA GLN A 95 -10.94 -0.16 2.84
C GLN A 95 -9.50 0.29 2.58
N THR A 96 -8.85 -0.29 1.57
CA THR A 96 -7.50 0.13 1.19
C THR A 96 -7.44 1.62 0.83
N LEU A 97 -8.48 2.17 0.19
CA LEU A 97 -8.55 3.62 -0.09
C LEU A 97 -8.59 4.45 1.20
N ARG A 98 -9.38 4.02 2.21
CA ARG A 98 -9.40 4.69 3.53
C ARG A 98 -8.05 4.57 4.22
N ASP A 99 -7.44 3.38 4.19
CA ASP A 99 -6.13 3.15 4.79
C ASP A 99 -5.08 4.10 4.18
N VAL A 100 -5.06 4.25 2.86
CA VAL A 100 -4.17 5.19 2.17
C VAL A 100 -4.43 6.63 2.61
N ALA A 101 -5.70 7.04 2.71
CA ALA A 101 -6.05 8.40 3.13
C ALA A 101 -5.64 8.68 4.58
N TYR A 102 -5.78 7.70 5.48
CA TYR A 102 -5.30 7.81 6.85
C TYR A 102 -3.78 7.83 6.92
N LEU A 103 -3.11 6.95 6.20
CA LEU A 103 -1.65 6.92 6.14
C LEU A 103 -1.11 8.26 5.62
N GLU A 104 -1.68 8.80 4.53
CA GLU A 104 -1.28 10.10 3.99
C GLU A 104 -1.43 11.23 5.02
N ARG A 105 -2.57 11.29 5.75
CA ARG A 105 -2.83 12.29 6.78
C ARG A 105 -1.76 12.32 7.87
N HIS A 106 -1.14 11.18 8.15
CA HIS A 106 -0.11 11.05 9.18
C HIS A 106 1.32 10.94 8.62
N SER A 107 1.50 11.03 7.31
CA SER A 107 2.81 10.96 6.66
C SER A 107 3.54 12.28 6.63
N SER A 108 4.87 12.22 6.48
CA SER A 108 5.64 13.36 6.04
C SER A 108 5.33 13.66 4.56
N PRO A 109 5.47 14.91 4.08
CA PRO A 109 5.28 15.23 2.66
C PRO A 109 6.22 14.43 1.72
N ASP A 110 7.41 14.07 2.21
CA ASP A 110 8.38 13.24 1.51
C ASP A 110 8.17 11.74 1.76
N GLY A 111 7.09 11.37 2.46
CA GLY A 111 6.73 9.99 2.76
C GLY A 111 6.39 9.19 1.52
N VAL A 112 6.42 7.87 1.66
CA VAL A 112 6.03 6.91 0.61
C VAL A 112 5.01 5.95 1.17
N ILE A 113 3.90 5.75 0.45
CA ILE A 113 2.92 4.70 0.75
C ILE A 113 3.05 3.61 -0.30
N LEU A 114 3.18 2.37 0.15
CA LEU A 114 3.19 1.17 -0.67
C LEU A 114 1.86 0.45 -0.50
N ILE A 115 1.29 -0.06 -1.61
CA ILE A 115 0.04 -0.81 -1.59
C ILE A 115 0.26 -2.13 -2.31
N HIS A 116 0.01 -3.24 -1.63
CA HIS A 116 0.09 -4.58 -2.22
C HIS A 116 -1.15 -4.88 -3.08
N ASP A 117 -1.09 -5.96 -3.88
CA ASP A 117 -2.22 -6.53 -4.61
C ASP A 117 -2.86 -5.63 -5.69
N CYS A 118 -2.06 -4.74 -6.28
CA CYS A 118 -2.53 -3.76 -7.25
C CYS A 118 -2.58 -4.24 -8.70
N ASN A 119 -2.01 -5.42 -9.02
CA ASN A 119 -1.97 -5.98 -10.38
C ASN A 119 -2.46 -7.44 -10.38
N PRO A 120 -3.79 -7.69 -10.32
CA PRO A 120 -4.34 -9.03 -10.23
C PRO A 120 -3.99 -9.89 -11.45
N ILE A 121 -3.77 -11.19 -11.22
CA ILE A 121 -3.38 -12.16 -12.24
C ILE A 121 -4.57 -12.52 -13.14
N ASP A 122 -5.70 -12.85 -12.52
CA ASP A 122 -6.91 -13.31 -13.19
C ASP A 122 -8.19 -12.94 -12.40
N LYS A 123 -9.35 -13.33 -12.95
CA LYS A 123 -10.65 -13.05 -12.34
C LYS A 123 -10.82 -13.68 -10.96
N ILE A 124 -10.20 -14.83 -10.70
CA ILE A 124 -10.36 -15.55 -9.44
C ILE A 124 -9.53 -14.87 -8.35
N THR A 125 -8.30 -14.49 -8.68
CA THR A 125 -7.43 -13.76 -7.76
C THR A 125 -7.95 -12.34 -7.47
N ALA A 126 -8.65 -11.71 -8.42
CA ALA A 126 -9.27 -10.40 -8.27
C ALA A 126 -10.66 -10.42 -7.60
N ALA A 127 -11.17 -11.60 -7.19
CA ALA A 127 -12.48 -11.70 -6.56
C ALA A 127 -12.45 -11.18 -5.11
N ARG A 128 -13.55 -10.57 -4.66
CA ARG A 128 -13.66 -10.08 -3.27
C ARG A 128 -13.62 -11.20 -2.22
N GLU A 129 -14.09 -12.40 -2.59
CA GLU A 129 -14.02 -13.57 -1.73
C GLU A 129 -12.73 -14.34 -2.00
N ARG A 130 -11.98 -14.63 -0.94
CA ARG A 130 -10.76 -15.42 -1.03
C ARG A 130 -11.07 -16.89 -1.26
N THR A 131 -10.71 -17.40 -2.46
CA THR A 131 -10.88 -18.81 -2.83
C THR A 131 -9.56 -19.49 -3.22
N THR A 132 -8.46 -18.71 -3.31
CA THR A 132 -7.14 -19.18 -3.74
C THR A 132 -6.04 -18.76 -2.76
N ALA A 133 -4.89 -19.40 -2.81
CA ALA A 133 -3.74 -19.05 -1.98
C ALA A 133 -3.19 -17.65 -2.34
N VAL A 134 -3.01 -17.38 -3.64
CA VAL A 134 -2.73 -16.03 -4.15
C VAL A 134 -4.06 -15.34 -4.36
N TRP A 135 -4.27 -14.24 -3.65
CA TRP A 135 -5.53 -13.50 -3.69
C TRP A 135 -5.27 -12.02 -3.47
N SER A 136 -5.61 -11.22 -4.45
CA SER A 136 -5.44 -9.77 -4.41
C SER A 136 -6.72 -9.01 -4.04
N GLY A 137 -7.87 -9.70 -4.03
CA GLY A 137 -9.12 -8.99 -3.95
C GLY A 137 -9.27 -7.97 -5.08
N ASP A 138 -10.02 -6.92 -4.83
CA ASP A 138 -10.23 -5.85 -5.80
C ASP A 138 -9.39 -4.58 -5.53
N VAL A 139 -8.26 -4.71 -4.83
CA VAL A 139 -7.36 -3.60 -4.43
C VAL A 139 -6.90 -2.74 -5.61
N TRP A 140 -6.77 -3.31 -6.81
CA TRP A 140 -6.42 -2.56 -8.02
C TRP A 140 -7.33 -1.34 -8.26
N LYS A 141 -8.58 -1.39 -7.79
CA LYS A 141 -9.52 -0.26 -7.88
C LYS A 141 -9.08 0.94 -7.05
N THR A 142 -8.37 0.72 -5.94
CA THR A 142 -7.75 1.81 -5.15
C THR A 142 -6.78 2.62 -6.01
N VAL A 143 -5.96 1.94 -6.82
CA VAL A 143 -5.05 2.62 -7.74
C VAL A 143 -5.81 3.48 -8.74
N VAL A 144 -6.89 2.93 -9.32
CA VAL A 144 -7.74 3.69 -10.26
C VAL A 144 -8.39 4.90 -9.56
N ALA A 145 -8.90 4.72 -8.33
CA ALA A 145 -9.48 5.80 -7.53
C ALA A 145 -8.47 6.92 -7.28
N LEU A 146 -7.27 6.58 -6.81
CA LEU A 146 -6.21 7.55 -6.56
C LEU A 146 -5.82 8.30 -7.84
N ARG A 147 -5.57 7.61 -8.94
CA ARG A 147 -5.19 8.24 -10.21
C ARG A 147 -6.27 9.15 -10.79
N ARG A 148 -7.55 8.84 -10.54
CA ARG A 148 -8.71 9.63 -11.03
C ARG A 148 -9.03 10.83 -10.15
N PHE A 149 -9.03 10.66 -8.84
CA PHE A 149 -9.51 11.66 -7.88
C PHE A 149 -8.38 12.41 -7.16
N ARG A 150 -7.15 11.91 -7.22
CA ARG A 150 -5.94 12.49 -6.63
C ARG A 150 -4.82 12.62 -7.67
N PRO A 151 -5.05 13.44 -8.72
CA PRO A 151 -4.06 13.66 -9.79
C PRO A 151 -2.80 14.40 -9.30
N ASP A 152 -2.81 14.93 -8.09
CA ASP A 152 -1.69 15.50 -7.36
C ASP A 152 -0.69 14.44 -6.87
N LEU A 153 -1.15 13.21 -6.63
CA LEU A 153 -0.28 12.09 -6.26
C LEU A 153 0.42 11.49 -7.48
N GLN A 154 1.65 11.05 -7.29
CA GLN A 154 2.29 10.16 -8.23
C GLN A 154 2.00 8.71 -7.83
N VAL A 155 1.25 7.99 -8.64
CA VAL A 155 0.85 6.59 -8.40
C VAL A 155 1.38 5.71 -9.52
N VAL A 156 2.29 4.80 -9.21
CA VAL A 156 2.93 3.86 -10.14
C VAL A 156 2.84 2.46 -9.57
N VAL A 157 2.45 1.48 -10.38
CA VAL A 157 2.42 0.07 -9.98
C VAL A 157 3.64 -0.64 -10.58
N ALA A 158 4.49 -1.19 -9.73
CA ALA A 158 5.57 -2.07 -10.15
C ALA A 158 5.04 -3.47 -10.47
N ASP A 159 5.37 -3.99 -11.66
CA ASP A 159 5.04 -5.36 -12.07
C ASP A 159 6.00 -6.34 -11.39
N VAL A 160 5.68 -6.72 -10.17
CA VAL A 160 6.42 -7.66 -9.33
C VAL A 160 5.48 -8.75 -8.81
N GLU A 161 6.01 -9.98 -8.67
CA GLU A 161 5.21 -11.11 -8.19
C GLU A 161 4.79 -10.95 -6.70
N PRO A 162 3.59 -11.51 -6.36
CA PRO A 162 2.63 -12.19 -7.24
C PRO A 162 1.63 -11.25 -7.93
N THR A 163 1.32 -10.07 -7.37
CA THR A 163 0.14 -9.24 -7.69
C THR A 163 0.45 -7.75 -7.76
N GLY A 164 1.73 -7.41 -7.98
CA GLY A 164 2.18 -6.04 -8.10
C GLY A 164 2.23 -5.27 -6.77
N LEU A 165 3.00 -4.18 -6.78
CA LEU A 165 3.13 -3.26 -5.65
C LEU A 165 2.99 -1.82 -6.17
N ALA A 166 1.98 -1.09 -5.69
CA ALA A 166 1.88 0.33 -5.99
C ALA A 166 2.81 1.14 -5.08
N ILE A 167 3.39 2.20 -5.67
CA ILE A 167 4.20 3.21 -5.01
C ILE A 167 3.44 4.54 -5.15
N VAL A 168 3.12 5.16 -4.02
CA VAL A 168 2.42 6.44 -3.95
C VAL A 168 3.32 7.46 -3.31
N THR A 169 3.58 8.56 -4.02
CA THR A 169 4.41 9.69 -3.58
C THR A 169 3.75 11.03 -3.91
N GLY A 170 4.34 12.13 -3.46
CA GLY A 170 3.73 13.46 -3.59
C GLY A 170 2.61 13.67 -2.56
N LEU A 171 2.79 13.10 -1.36
CA LEU A 171 1.80 13.13 -0.29
C LEU A 171 1.54 14.56 0.21
N ASP A 172 0.28 14.84 0.49
CA ASP A 172 -0.16 16.07 1.16
C ASP A 172 -1.00 15.70 2.40
N PRO A 173 -0.41 15.72 3.61
CA PRO A 173 -1.12 15.38 4.86
C PRO A 173 -2.33 16.27 5.15
N THR A 174 -2.46 17.39 4.47
CA THR A 174 -3.60 18.32 4.63
C THR A 174 -4.73 18.05 3.64
N ASN A 175 -4.51 17.16 2.67
CA ASN A 175 -5.50 16.84 1.65
C ASN A 175 -6.66 16.03 2.26
N THR A 176 -7.89 16.45 1.98
CA THR A 176 -9.11 15.82 2.50
C THR A 176 -10.00 15.22 1.41
N VAL A 177 -9.57 15.27 0.15
CA VAL A 177 -10.39 14.87 -1.02
C VAL A 177 -10.99 13.50 -0.87
N VAL A 178 -10.22 12.50 -0.42
CA VAL A 178 -10.74 11.13 -0.24
C VAL A 178 -11.82 11.10 0.84
N PHE A 179 -11.64 11.81 1.96
CA PHE A 179 -12.64 11.85 3.04
C PHE A 179 -13.88 12.62 2.63
N ASP A 180 -13.72 13.79 2.00
CA ASP A 180 -14.83 14.69 1.65
C ASP A 180 -15.69 14.13 0.51
N ARG A 181 -15.10 13.32 -0.37
CA ARG A 181 -15.74 12.76 -1.57
C ARG A 181 -15.84 11.23 -1.55
N TYR A 182 -15.70 10.62 -0.37
CA TYR A 182 -15.63 9.17 -0.25
C TYR A 182 -16.79 8.44 -0.94
N ASP A 183 -18.04 8.83 -0.64
CA ASP A 183 -19.24 8.22 -1.22
C ASP A 183 -19.31 8.39 -2.74
N GLU A 184 -18.87 9.55 -3.26
CA GLU A 184 -18.79 9.81 -4.70
C GLU A 184 -17.76 8.88 -5.37
N ILE A 185 -16.57 8.76 -4.75
CA ILE A 185 -15.50 7.89 -5.24
C ILE A 185 -15.97 6.44 -5.25
N VAL A 186 -16.61 6.00 -4.17
CA VAL A 186 -17.14 4.63 -4.08
C VAL A 186 -18.19 4.39 -5.17
N ALA A 187 -19.13 5.29 -5.36
CA ALA A 187 -20.17 5.14 -6.36
C ALA A 187 -19.62 5.05 -7.81
N ASP A 188 -18.55 5.79 -8.10
CA ASP A 188 -17.90 5.79 -9.43
C ASP A 188 -17.05 4.52 -9.64
N ILE A 189 -16.22 4.17 -8.67
CA ILE A 189 -15.24 3.08 -8.80
C ILE A 189 -15.88 1.69 -8.67
N ASP A 190 -16.95 1.55 -7.90
CA ASP A 190 -17.69 0.27 -7.76
C ASP A 190 -18.30 -0.22 -9.08
N GLN A 191 -18.49 0.66 -10.06
CA GLN A 191 -18.93 0.29 -11.40
C GLN A 191 -17.89 -0.55 -12.15
N LEU A 192 -16.62 -0.49 -11.75
CA LEU A 192 -15.56 -1.25 -12.39
C LEU A 192 -15.59 -2.72 -11.96
N GLY A 193 -15.33 -3.61 -12.91
CA GLY A 193 -15.24 -5.04 -12.67
C GLY A 193 -14.05 -5.68 -13.37
N TRP A 194 -13.92 -7.00 -13.26
CA TRP A 194 -12.82 -7.72 -13.90
C TRP A 194 -12.70 -7.45 -15.42
N ALA A 195 -13.82 -7.28 -16.11
CA ALA A 195 -13.79 -7.03 -17.55
C ALA A 195 -13.02 -5.75 -17.91
N ASP A 196 -13.10 -4.73 -17.05
CA ASP A 196 -12.45 -3.45 -17.27
C ASP A 196 -10.93 -3.57 -17.19
N ILE A 197 -10.40 -4.25 -16.16
CA ILE A 197 -8.95 -4.44 -16.02
C ILE A 197 -8.41 -5.53 -16.97
N ALA A 198 -9.22 -6.55 -17.31
CA ALA A 198 -8.78 -7.63 -18.17
C ALA A 198 -8.53 -7.18 -19.61
N THR A 199 -9.23 -6.14 -20.08
CA THR A 199 -9.15 -5.62 -21.44
C THR A 199 -8.39 -4.29 -21.55
N ALA A 200 -8.09 -3.64 -20.42
CA ALA A 200 -7.38 -2.36 -20.40
C ALA A 200 -5.88 -2.52 -20.70
N ASP A 201 -5.30 -1.46 -21.22
CA ASP A 201 -3.86 -1.25 -21.09
C ASP A 201 -3.55 -0.90 -19.63
N ARG A 202 -2.90 -1.82 -18.92
CA ARG A 202 -2.58 -1.66 -17.50
C ARG A 202 -1.56 -0.55 -17.26
N SER A 203 -0.75 -0.18 -18.24
CA SER A 203 0.14 0.96 -18.12
C SER A 203 -0.64 2.28 -18.08
N GLU A 204 -1.73 2.37 -18.80
CA GLU A 204 -2.63 3.53 -18.77
C GLU A 204 -3.54 3.50 -17.54
N LEU A 205 -4.15 2.35 -17.23
CA LEU A 205 -5.13 2.23 -16.14
C LEU A 205 -4.49 2.34 -14.76
N LEU A 206 -3.40 1.61 -14.53
CA LEU A 206 -2.75 1.46 -13.23
C LEU A 206 -1.43 2.23 -13.11
N GLY A 207 -0.88 2.75 -14.21
CA GLY A 207 0.51 3.21 -14.23
C GLY A 207 1.49 2.06 -14.07
N LEU A 208 1.16 0.86 -14.64
CA LEU A 208 2.00 -0.32 -14.52
C LEU A 208 3.32 -0.13 -15.26
N VAL A 209 4.41 -0.38 -14.57
CA VAL A 209 5.78 -0.34 -15.09
C VAL A 209 6.52 -1.64 -14.74
N ALA A 210 7.56 -1.96 -15.50
CA ALA A 210 8.38 -3.12 -15.19
C ALA A 210 9.00 -3.03 -13.80
N GLY A 211 9.15 -4.17 -13.12
CA GLY A 211 9.87 -4.29 -11.86
C GLY A 211 11.38 -4.13 -12.07
N ASP A 212 11.84 -2.93 -12.38
CA ASP A 212 13.26 -2.61 -12.56
C ASP A 212 13.68 -1.52 -11.58
N TRP A 213 14.67 -1.84 -10.73
CA TRP A 213 15.11 -0.90 -9.69
C TRP A 213 15.68 0.41 -10.24
N ALA A 214 16.30 0.37 -11.41
CA ALA A 214 16.84 1.58 -12.01
C ALA A 214 15.74 2.61 -12.34
N ASP A 215 14.53 2.10 -12.69
CA ASP A 215 13.37 2.93 -13.02
C ASP A 215 12.56 3.30 -11.77
N LEU A 216 12.47 2.39 -10.78
CA LEU A 216 11.67 2.58 -9.55
C LEU A 216 12.38 3.41 -8.48
N ARG A 217 13.72 3.30 -8.39
CA ARG A 217 14.52 4.01 -7.37
C ARG A 217 14.29 5.51 -7.33
N PRO A 218 14.20 6.25 -8.45
CA PRO A 218 13.94 7.69 -8.42
C PRO A 218 12.58 8.09 -7.84
N LEU A 219 11.60 7.17 -7.84
CA LEU A 219 10.27 7.42 -7.29
C LEU A 219 10.25 7.39 -5.76
N VAL A 220 11.23 6.70 -5.17
CA VAL A 220 11.29 6.44 -3.72
C VAL A 220 12.57 7.01 -3.06
N ALA A 221 13.34 7.81 -3.77
CA ALA A 221 14.59 8.39 -3.29
C ALA A 221 14.38 9.65 -2.43
#